data_7cd4bb21cbf4ffd5bdfaa7c491c2eb99
#
_entry.id   7cd4bb21cbf4ffd5bdfaa7c491c2eb99
#
_cell.length_a   1.000
_cell.length_b   1.000
_cell.length_c   1.000
_cell.angle_alpha   90.00
_cell.angle_beta   90.00
_cell.angle_gamma   90.00
#
_symmetry.space_group_name_H-M   'P 1'
#
loop_
_entity.id
_entity.type
_entity.pdbx_description
1 polymer ?
#
loop_
_entity_poly.entity_id
_entity_poly.type
_entity_poly.pdbx_seq_one_letter_code
_entity_poly.pdbx_strand_id
1 'polypeptide(L)'
;MIPFVHPHQFVARGMRDATVHHHLRETVSAIDYRLGFPGQCSRKPGLDMFIPDDSASVTVPGGSDPIASRYSEVKAAVIKVGQWCHCKQCIAAIIHFDTPTSGDVPPTVIKGRRGQALLKHGLIVPSDASGASVLGPSLTRAEEMASEYPNHDVRLTILTDWQLFDSDLRDLPNRLHRFPGHVLCVGLGWSPPVEFEADNTSLATIAYKDPLGTVARAVFDQITRDRVRRRVLPPHGMRSQP
;
A
#
# COMPACT_ATOMS: atom_id res chain seq x y z
N MET A 1 37.13 -3.79 25.23
CA MET A 1 37.77 -3.79 23.92
C MET A 1 36.82 -4.54 22.98
N ILE A 2 36.06 -3.82 22.13
CA ILE A 2 35.10 -4.40 21.20
C ILE A 2 35.87 -4.77 19.93
N PRO A 3 35.83 -6.00 19.43
CA PRO A 3 36.57 -6.38 18.24
C PRO A 3 35.98 -5.68 17.00
N PHE A 4 36.85 -5.00 16.26
CA PHE A 4 36.54 -4.37 14.98
C PHE A 4 36.28 -5.45 13.93
N VAL A 5 35.05 -5.57 13.45
CA VAL A 5 34.65 -6.51 12.39
C VAL A 5 34.97 -5.89 11.03
N HIS A 6 35.80 -6.56 10.24
CA HIS A 6 36.27 -6.06 8.93
C HIS A 6 35.08 -5.92 7.93
N PRO A 7 35.03 -4.82 7.14
CA PRO A 7 33.92 -4.54 6.20
C PRO A 7 33.76 -5.61 5.10
N HIS A 8 34.79 -6.37 4.78
CA HIS A 8 34.72 -7.39 3.72
C HIS A 8 33.85 -8.62 4.02
N GLN A 9 33.49 -8.85 5.27
CA GLN A 9 32.60 -9.97 5.61
C GLN A 9 31.11 -9.66 5.36
N PHE A 10 30.72 -8.38 5.25
CA PHE A 10 29.34 -7.98 4.96
C PHE A 10 28.95 -8.09 3.48
N VAL A 11 29.92 -7.90 2.55
CA VAL A 11 29.64 -7.92 1.11
C VAL A 11 29.29 -9.33 0.60
N ALA A 12 29.92 -10.37 1.15
CA ALA A 12 29.70 -11.74 0.69
C ALA A 12 28.35 -12.34 1.14
N ARG A 13 27.78 -11.90 2.27
CA ARG A 13 26.48 -12.34 2.77
C ARG A 13 25.32 -11.67 2.03
N GLY A 14 25.44 -10.38 1.74
CA GLY A 14 24.40 -9.62 1.04
C GLY A 14 24.14 -10.10 -0.39
N MET A 15 25.16 -10.59 -1.11
CA MET A 15 24.98 -11.10 -2.47
C MET A 15 24.18 -12.43 -2.56
N ARG A 16 24.31 -13.30 -1.56
CA ARG A 16 23.54 -14.57 -1.53
C ARG A 16 22.08 -14.33 -1.20
N ASP A 17 21.80 -13.40 -0.28
CA ASP A 17 20.45 -13.06 0.13
C ASP A 17 19.69 -12.32 -0.98
N ALA A 18 20.35 -11.44 -1.75
CA ALA A 18 19.73 -10.74 -2.88
C ALA A 18 19.18 -11.72 -3.96
N THR A 19 19.88 -12.82 -4.21
CA THR A 19 19.45 -13.82 -5.19
C THR A 19 18.23 -14.61 -4.69
N VAL A 20 18.20 -14.93 -3.40
CA VAL A 20 17.05 -15.62 -2.78
C VAL A 20 15.81 -14.71 -2.78
N HIS A 21 15.98 -13.43 -2.46
CA HIS A 21 14.87 -12.47 -2.48
C HIS A 21 14.34 -12.20 -3.89
N HIS A 22 15.18 -12.24 -4.92
CA HIS A 22 14.72 -12.09 -6.31
C HIS A 22 13.81 -13.24 -6.72
N HIS A 23 14.20 -14.48 -6.40
CA HIS A 23 13.36 -15.66 -6.66
C HIS A 23 12.06 -15.66 -5.86
N LEU A 24 12.08 -15.22 -4.59
CA LEU A 24 10.87 -15.09 -3.78
C LEU A 24 9.93 -14.03 -4.36
N ARG A 25 10.44 -12.90 -4.85
CA ARG A 25 9.64 -11.85 -5.51
C ARG A 25 8.96 -12.33 -6.79
N GLU A 26 9.64 -13.12 -7.61
CA GLU A 26 9.05 -13.69 -8.83
C GLU A 26 7.97 -14.73 -8.50
N THR A 27 8.18 -15.55 -7.49
CA THR A 27 7.20 -16.56 -7.05
C THR A 27 5.96 -15.92 -6.43
N VAL A 28 6.12 -14.85 -5.65
CA VAL A 28 5.01 -14.11 -5.01
C VAL A 28 4.13 -13.40 -6.03
N SER A 29 4.66 -12.99 -7.19
CA SER A 29 3.85 -12.37 -8.25
C SER A 29 2.79 -13.29 -8.85
N ALA A 30 2.91 -14.60 -8.66
CA ALA A 30 1.96 -15.63 -9.11
C ALA A 30 0.93 -16.04 -8.04
N ILE A 31 1.03 -15.53 -6.80
CA ILE A 31 0.11 -15.89 -5.71
C ILE A 31 -1.25 -15.22 -5.91
N ASP A 32 -2.31 -16.02 -5.98
CA ASP A 32 -3.70 -15.54 -5.87
C ASP A 32 -4.04 -15.33 -4.38
N TYR A 33 -4.10 -14.08 -3.94
CA TYR A 33 -4.40 -13.71 -2.56
C TYR A 33 -5.87 -13.90 -2.15
N ARG A 34 -6.73 -14.47 -2.99
CA ARG A 34 -8.14 -14.77 -2.73
C ARG A 34 -8.91 -13.59 -2.11
N LEU A 35 -8.75 -12.42 -2.67
CA LEU A 35 -9.32 -11.17 -2.14
C LEU A 35 -10.86 -11.09 -2.23
N GLY A 36 -11.50 -12.01 -2.93
CA GLY A 36 -12.95 -12.01 -3.06
C GLY A 36 -13.51 -10.99 -4.06
N PHE A 37 -14.79 -10.71 -3.94
CA PHE A 37 -15.49 -9.74 -4.80
C PHE A 37 -15.41 -8.33 -4.20
N PRO A 38 -14.93 -7.32 -4.95
CA PRO A 38 -14.71 -5.98 -4.40
C PRO A 38 -15.97 -5.13 -4.25
N GLY A 39 -17.15 -5.64 -4.56
CA GLY A 39 -18.38 -4.84 -4.57
C GLY A 39 -18.51 -3.96 -5.81
N GLN A 40 -19.65 -3.27 -5.91
CA GLN A 40 -19.92 -2.28 -6.96
C GLN A 40 -19.41 -0.91 -6.54
N CYS A 41 -19.00 -0.09 -7.50
CA CYS A 41 -18.60 1.30 -7.22
C CYS A 41 -19.73 2.03 -6.48
N SER A 42 -19.36 2.85 -5.48
CA SER A 42 -20.27 3.77 -4.80
C SER A 42 -20.78 4.86 -5.78
N ARG A 43 -21.71 5.71 -5.32
CA ARG A 43 -22.19 6.84 -6.12
C ARG A 43 -21.08 7.84 -6.42
N LYS A 44 -20.21 8.11 -5.44
CA LYS A 44 -18.98 8.86 -5.64
C LYS A 44 -17.88 7.91 -6.10
N PRO A 45 -17.10 8.26 -7.13
CA PRO A 45 -15.93 7.47 -7.49
C PRO A 45 -14.85 7.54 -6.38
N GLY A 46 -14.02 6.50 -6.27
CA GLY A 46 -12.93 6.50 -5.31
C GLY A 46 -11.67 7.16 -5.87
N LEU A 47 -10.95 7.88 -5.00
CA LEU A 47 -9.54 8.23 -5.16
C LEU A 47 -8.74 7.45 -4.11
N ASP A 48 -7.99 6.45 -4.55
CA ASP A 48 -7.16 5.61 -3.71
C ASP A 48 -5.70 6.03 -3.83
N MET A 49 -5.12 6.59 -2.77
CA MET A 49 -3.73 7.02 -2.74
C MET A 49 -2.91 6.07 -1.87
N PHE A 50 -1.72 5.73 -2.34
CA PHE A 50 -0.79 4.85 -1.66
C PHE A 50 0.52 5.58 -1.41
N ILE A 51 0.99 5.57 -0.16
CA ILE A 51 2.32 6.04 0.22
C ILE A 51 3.11 4.83 0.73
N PRO A 52 3.81 4.10 -0.15
CA PRO A 52 4.70 3.02 0.26
C PRO A 52 6.05 3.60 0.69
N ASP A 53 6.51 3.19 1.86
CA ASP A 53 7.84 3.54 2.37
C ASP A 53 8.92 2.78 1.59
N ASP A 54 9.77 3.48 0.89
CA ASP A 54 10.92 2.96 0.13
C ASP A 54 12.27 3.23 0.82
N SER A 55 12.24 3.57 2.11
CA SER A 55 13.44 3.74 2.92
C SER A 55 14.27 2.47 3.02
N ALA A 56 15.55 2.64 3.32
CA ALA A 56 16.48 1.53 3.44
C ALA A 56 16.09 0.53 4.54
N SER A 57 15.53 0.99 5.66
CA SER A 57 15.07 0.13 6.76
C SER A 57 13.99 -0.84 6.35
N VAL A 58 13.21 -0.52 5.31
CA VAL A 58 12.13 -1.36 4.79
C VAL A 58 12.55 -2.17 3.57
N THR A 59 13.30 -1.57 2.62
CA THR A 59 13.53 -2.15 1.30
C THR A 59 14.73 -3.07 1.18
N VAL A 60 15.73 -2.96 2.08
CA VAL A 60 16.93 -3.80 2.04
C VAL A 60 16.62 -5.25 2.44
N PRO A 61 17.43 -6.23 2.02
CA PRO A 61 17.34 -7.59 2.53
C PRO A 61 17.42 -7.63 4.05
N GLY A 62 16.40 -8.18 4.71
CA GLY A 62 16.29 -8.19 6.17
C GLY A 62 15.69 -6.90 6.77
N GLY A 63 15.19 -6.00 5.94
CA GLY A 63 14.44 -4.82 6.39
C GLY A 63 13.10 -5.15 7.05
N SER A 64 12.37 -4.11 7.44
CA SER A 64 11.14 -4.23 8.24
C SER A 64 9.93 -4.76 7.49
N ASP A 65 9.98 -4.93 6.16
CA ASP A 65 8.90 -5.59 5.40
C ASP A 65 8.87 -7.09 5.76
N PRO A 66 7.95 -7.53 6.63
CA PRO A 66 7.99 -8.88 7.21
C PRO A 66 7.72 -9.99 6.20
N ILE A 67 7.18 -9.64 5.04
CA ILE A 67 6.82 -10.57 3.96
C ILE A 67 7.58 -10.28 2.67
N ALA A 68 8.46 -9.25 2.66
CA ALA A 68 9.31 -8.82 1.54
C ALA A 68 8.57 -8.68 0.19
N SER A 69 7.27 -8.37 0.21
CA SER A 69 6.45 -8.39 -1.00
C SER A 69 5.29 -7.39 -1.00
N ARG A 70 5.30 -6.38 -0.10
CA ARG A 70 4.20 -5.41 0.04
C ARG A 70 3.78 -4.76 -1.27
N TYR A 71 4.73 -4.40 -2.13
CA TYR A 71 4.41 -3.82 -3.44
C TYR A 71 3.60 -4.79 -4.32
N SER A 72 3.95 -6.08 -4.31
CA SER A 72 3.22 -7.11 -5.05
C SER A 72 1.83 -7.31 -4.49
N GLU A 73 1.66 -7.21 -3.18
CA GLU A 73 0.38 -7.36 -2.51
C GLU A 73 -0.53 -6.16 -2.74
N VAL A 74 -0.03 -4.92 -2.62
CA VAL A 74 -0.77 -3.69 -2.98
C VAL A 74 -1.20 -3.75 -4.43
N LYS A 75 -0.28 -4.13 -5.33
CA LYS A 75 -0.56 -4.32 -6.76
C LYS A 75 -1.68 -5.32 -7.01
N ALA A 76 -1.68 -6.45 -6.32
CA ALA A 76 -2.74 -7.45 -6.45
C ALA A 76 -4.11 -6.90 -6.04
N ALA A 77 -4.19 -6.16 -4.93
CA ALA A 77 -5.42 -5.52 -4.46
C ALA A 77 -5.95 -4.50 -5.49
N VAL A 78 -5.10 -3.58 -5.96
CA VAL A 78 -5.46 -2.56 -6.95
C VAL A 78 -5.92 -3.17 -8.26
N ILE A 79 -5.20 -4.19 -8.78
CA ILE A 79 -5.58 -4.88 -10.01
C ILE A 79 -6.94 -5.56 -9.84
N LYS A 80 -7.17 -6.26 -8.73
CA LYS A 80 -8.43 -6.95 -8.45
C LYS A 80 -9.60 -5.98 -8.48
N VAL A 81 -9.46 -4.84 -7.81
CA VAL A 81 -10.51 -3.80 -7.81
C VAL A 81 -10.70 -3.22 -9.21
N GLY A 82 -9.61 -2.94 -9.95
CA GLY A 82 -9.67 -2.40 -11.30
C GLY A 82 -10.36 -3.31 -12.31
N GLN A 83 -10.22 -4.63 -12.19
CA GLN A 83 -10.92 -5.62 -13.02
C GLN A 83 -12.45 -5.53 -12.88
N TRP A 84 -12.94 -5.22 -11.68
CA TRP A 84 -14.36 -5.16 -11.34
C TRP A 84 -14.92 -3.73 -11.31
N CYS A 85 -14.11 -2.71 -11.59
CA CYS A 85 -14.57 -1.34 -11.66
C CYS A 85 -15.34 -1.08 -12.95
N HIS A 86 -16.64 -0.79 -12.85
CA HIS A 86 -17.50 -0.52 -14.01
C HIS A 86 -17.70 0.97 -14.29
N CYS A 87 -17.55 1.84 -13.29
CA CYS A 87 -17.81 3.29 -13.41
C CYS A 87 -16.77 4.03 -14.28
N LYS A 88 -15.58 3.48 -14.50
CA LYS A 88 -14.44 4.10 -15.21
C LYS A 88 -13.95 5.44 -14.62
N GLN A 89 -14.40 5.79 -13.42
CA GLN A 89 -14.10 7.06 -12.75
C GLN A 89 -13.25 6.87 -11.49
N CYS A 90 -13.17 5.64 -10.96
CA CYS A 90 -12.28 5.37 -9.84
C CYS A 90 -10.82 5.52 -10.30
N ILE A 91 -10.05 6.25 -9.53
CA ILE A 91 -8.66 6.57 -9.79
C ILE A 91 -7.78 6.12 -8.63
N ALA A 92 -6.50 5.90 -8.90
CA ALA A 92 -5.51 5.66 -7.87
C ALA A 92 -4.24 6.45 -8.18
N ALA A 93 -3.49 6.78 -7.13
CA ALA A 93 -2.21 7.46 -7.19
C ALA A 93 -1.18 6.73 -6.31
N ILE A 94 0.10 6.87 -6.65
CA ILE A 94 1.21 6.35 -5.86
C ILE A 94 2.15 7.51 -5.60
N ILE A 95 2.50 7.71 -4.34
CA ILE A 95 3.34 8.80 -3.85
C ILE A 95 4.45 8.13 -3.03
N HIS A 96 5.65 8.09 -3.55
CA HIS A 96 6.77 7.51 -2.82
C HIS A 96 7.22 8.41 -1.67
N PHE A 97 7.92 7.84 -0.70
CA PHE A 97 8.34 8.58 0.50
C PHE A 97 9.28 9.75 0.15
N ASP A 98 9.24 10.78 1.03
CA ASP A 98 10.07 11.97 0.97
C ASP A 98 9.90 12.75 -0.35
N THR A 99 10.91 12.77 -1.20
CA THR A 99 10.91 13.53 -2.46
C THR A 99 10.20 12.78 -3.59
N PRO A 100 9.64 13.49 -4.60
CA PRO A 100 9.09 12.86 -5.79
C PRO A 100 10.13 12.00 -6.50
N THR A 101 9.68 10.83 -6.95
CA THR A 101 10.52 9.84 -7.66
C THR A 101 9.95 9.50 -9.02
N SER A 102 10.73 8.79 -9.84
CA SER A 102 10.25 8.24 -11.13
C SER A 102 9.14 7.18 -10.97
N GLY A 103 8.95 6.67 -9.74
CA GLY A 103 7.88 5.75 -9.37
C GLY A 103 6.55 6.41 -9.04
N ASP A 104 6.52 7.73 -8.83
CA ASP A 104 5.28 8.45 -8.53
C ASP A 104 4.28 8.34 -9.69
N VAL A 105 3.04 8.01 -9.36
CA VAL A 105 1.96 7.90 -10.34
C VAL A 105 0.86 8.88 -9.99
N PRO A 106 0.56 9.87 -10.86
CA PRO A 106 -0.52 10.81 -10.65
C PRO A 106 -1.89 10.08 -10.68
N PRO A 107 -2.98 10.72 -10.21
CA PRO A 107 -4.32 10.15 -10.23
C PRO A 107 -4.66 9.54 -11.59
N THR A 108 -4.74 8.22 -11.62
CA THR A 108 -4.84 7.42 -12.85
C THR A 108 -6.02 6.47 -12.73
N VAL A 109 -6.84 6.37 -13.79
CA VAL A 109 -8.00 5.47 -13.81
C VAL A 109 -7.55 4.02 -13.60
N ILE A 110 -8.10 3.38 -12.56
CA ILE A 110 -7.70 2.00 -12.18
C ILE A 110 -8.15 0.94 -13.19
N LYS A 111 -9.12 1.27 -14.04
CA LYS A 111 -9.64 0.37 -15.08
C LYS A 111 -8.89 0.55 -16.39
N GLY A 112 -8.62 -0.56 -17.06
CA GLY A 112 -8.02 -0.59 -18.38
C GLY A 112 -6.51 -0.81 -18.35
N ARG A 113 -5.98 -1.25 -19.50
CA ARG A 113 -4.58 -1.70 -19.63
C ARG A 113 -3.57 -0.60 -19.31
N ARG A 114 -3.81 0.63 -19.80
CA ARG A 114 -2.88 1.75 -19.62
C ARG A 114 -2.76 2.16 -18.16
N GLY A 115 -3.90 2.37 -17.46
CA GLY A 115 -3.88 2.75 -16.05
C GLY A 115 -3.27 1.66 -15.18
N GLN A 116 -3.64 0.39 -15.42
CA GLN A 116 -3.04 -0.73 -14.71
C GLN A 116 -1.54 -0.87 -14.97
N ALA A 117 -1.05 -0.58 -16.17
CA ALA A 117 0.38 -0.60 -16.48
C ALA A 117 1.14 0.47 -15.70
N LEU A 118 0.61 1.70 -15.63
CA LEU A 118 1.20 2.79 -14.86
C LEU A 118 1.24 2.46 -13.35
N LEU A 119 0.12 2.01 -12.78
CA LEU A 119 0.06 1.63 -11.37
C LEU A 119 0.97 0.44 -11.03
N LYS A 120 1.10 -0.53 -11.95
CA LYS A 120 2.06 -1.63 -11.78
C LYS A 120 3.51 -1.16 -11.79
N HIS A 121 3.81 -0.16 -12.62
CA HIS A 121 5.15 0.44 -12.69
C HIS A 121 5.45 1.22 -11.41
N GLY A 122 4.54 2.05 -10.93
CA GLY A 122 4.73 2.80 -9.68
C GLY A 122 4.78 1.92 -8.43
N LEU A 123 4.24 0.70 -8.47
CA LEU A 123 4.34 -0.29 -7.39
C LEU A 123 5.60 -1.17 -7.54
N ILE A 124 6.73 -0.52 -7.72
CA ILE A 124 8.09 -1.07 -7.72
C ILE A 124 8.95 -0.06 -6.97
N VAL A 125 9.94 -0.52 -6.21
CA VAL A 125 10.89 0.39 -5.54
C VAL A 125 11.61 1.23 -6.60
N PRO A 126 11.50 2.58 -6.56
CA PRO A 126 12.14 3.43 -7.54
C PRO A 126 13.67 3.36 -7.41
N SER A 127 14.37 3.46 -8.54
CA SER A 127 15.84 3.48 -8.54
C SER A 127 16.43 4.81 -8.04
N ASP A 128 15.61 5.85 -8.02
CA ASP A 128 15.92 7.21 -7.57
C ASP A 128 15.29 7.54 -6.21
N ALA A 129 14.84 6.52 -5.45
CA ALA A 129 14.36 6.70 -4.09
C ALA A 129 15.47 7.28 -3.19
N SER A 130 15.12 8.28 -2.37
CA SER A 130 16.06 8.89 -1.42
C SER A 130 16.52 7.93 -0.33
N GLY A 131 15.71 6.91 -0.05
CA GLY A 131 15.92 5.98 1.06
C GLY A 131 15.69 6.59 2.44
N ALA A 132 15.12 7.80 2.51
CA ALA A 132 14.81 8.50 3.75
C ALA A 132 13.42 8.08 4.27
N SER A 133 13.26 8.01 5.59
CA SER A 133 12.00 7.71 6.27
C SER A 133 11.30 9.01 6.68
N VAL A 134 10.96 9.88 5.72
CA VAL A 134 10.30 11.18 5.95
C VAL A 134 8.92 11.20 5.30
N LEU A 135 7.87 11.18 6.11
CA LEU A 135 6.47 11.10 5.64
C LEU A 135 5.88 12.45 5.24
N GLY A 136 6.27 13.52 5.93
CA GLY A 136 5.67 14.85 5.82
C GLY A 136 5.52 15.37 4.38
N PRO A 137 6.57 15.36 3.54
CA PRO A 137 6.49 15.79 2.15
C PRO A 137 5.50 14.96 1.31
N SER A 138 5.48 13.65 1.49
CA SER A 138 4.54 12.75 0.79
C SER A 138 3.10 12.97 1.24
N LEU A 139 2.90 13.21 2.53
CA LEU A 139 1.59 13.56 3.07
C LEU A 139 1.10 14.91 2.52
N THR A 140 1.98 15.91 2.38
CA THR A 140 1.64 17.20 1.74
C THR A 140 1.12 16.99 0.32
N ARG A 141 1.82 16.20 -0.48
CA ARG A 141 1.37 15.86 -1.86
C ARG A 141 0.03 15.14 -1.87
N ALA A 142 -0.22 14.25 -0.90
CA ALA A 142 -1.51 13.57 -0.78
C ALA A 142 -2.64 14.52 -0.39
N GLU A 143 -2.40 15.47 0.50
CA GLU A 143 -3.35 16.51 0.91
C GLU A 143 -3.71 17.44 -0.26
N GLU A 144 -2.71 17.92 -1.02
CA GLU A 144 -2.89 18.72 -2.22
C GLU A 144 -3.73 17.96 -3.25
N MET A 145 -3.34 16.72 -3.54
CA MET A 145 -4.06 15.85 -4.47
C MET A 145 -5.50 15.60 -4.03
N ALA A 146 -5.74 15.35 -2.74
CA ALA A 146 -7.10 15.17 -2.22
C ALA A 146 -7.97 16.41 -2.42
N SER A 147 -7.39 17.61 -2.29
CA SER A 147 -8.11 18.88 -2.49
C SER A 147 -8.56 19.10 -3.93
N GLU A 148 -7.84 18.55 -4.91
CA GLU A 148 -8.18 18.65 -6.34
C GLU A 148 -9.37 17.75 -6.72
N TYR A 149 -9.73 16.77 -5.87
CA TYR A 149 -10.78 15.78 -6.14
C TYR A 149 -11.94 15.82 -5.14
N PRO A 150 -12.62 16.96 -4.93
CA PRO A 150 -13.66 17.12 -3.89
C PRO A 150 -14.90 16.22 -4.10
N ASN A 151 -15.08 15.73 -5.32
CA ASN A 151 -16.20 14.85 -5.68
C ASN A 151 -15.85 13.36 -5.60
N HIS A 152 -14.69 12.99 -5.03
CA HIS A 152 -14.28 11.60 -4.86
C HIS A 152 -14.37 11.18 -3.38
N ASP A 153 -14.60 9.90 -3.15
CA ASP A 153 -14.39 9.26 -1.84
C ASP A 153 -12.89 9.00 -1.71
N VAL A 154 -12.21 9.85 -0.92
CA VAL A 154 -10.75 9.83 -0.80
C VAL A 154 -10.33 8.80 0.24
N ARG A 155 -9.34 7.99 -0.11
CA ARG A 155 -8.70 7.01 0.79
C ARG A 155 -7.20 7.07 0.62
N LEU A 156 -6.50 7.15 1.76
CA LEU A 156 -5.05 7.15 1.84
C LEU A 156 -4.59 5.87 2.54
N THR A 157 -3.62 5.18 1.97
CA THR A 157 -2.96 4.03 2.60
C THR A 157 -1.47 4.32 2.73
N ILE A 158 -0.95 4.30 3.95
CA ILE A 158 0.46 4.51 4.26
C ILE A 158 1.02 3.16 4.72
N LEU A 159 2.12 2.72 4.12
CA LEU A 159 2.79 1.44 4.43
C LEU A 159 4.23 1.72 4.82
N THR A 160 4.56 1.63 6.11
CA THR A 160 5.89 1.95 6.64
C THR A 160 6.17 1.12 7.91
N ASP A 161 7.43 1.07 8.34
CA ASP A 161 7.81 0.52 9.64
C ASP A 161 7.67 1.54 10.79
N TRP A 162 7.17 2.74 10.50
CA TRP A 162 6.95 3.86 11.43
C TRP A 162 8.22 4.38 12.13
N GLN A 163 9.40 4.03 11.63
CA GLN A 163 10.66 4.63 12.05
C GLN A 163 10.89 5.93 11.27
N LEU A 164 10.11 6.96 11.58
CA LEU A 164 10.07 8.23 10.86
C LEU A 164 11.12 9.21 11.39
N PHE A 165 11.70 10.00 10.48
CA PHE A 165 12.70 11.04 10.77
C PHE A 165 12.21 12.44 10.38
N ASP A 166 10.89 12.65 10.38
CA ASP A 166 10.31 13.98 10.14
C ASP A 166 10.79 14.97 11.19
N SER A 167 11.01 16.21 10.79
CA SER A 167 11.43 17.30 11.68
C SER A 167 10.35 17.65 12.72
N ASP A 168 9.08 17.44 12.38
CA ASP A 168 7.93 17.66 13.28
C ASP A 168 7.01 16.42 13.31
N LEU A 169 7.45 15.40 14.05
CA LEU A 169 6.66 14.19 14.26
C LEU A 169 5.34 14.46 15.00
N ARG A 170 5.23 15.57 15.76
CA ARG A 170 4.02 15.88 16.55
C ARG A 170 2.89 16.41 15.69
N ASP A 171 3.20 16.99 14.51
CA ASP A 171 2.18 17.49 13.60
C ASP A 171 1.55 16.38 12.74
N LEU A 172 2.26 15.30 12.48
CA LEU A 172 1.76 14.21 11.64
C LEU A 172 0.40 13.64 12.09
N PRO A 173 0.16 13.32 13.39
CA PRO A 173 -1.16 12.88 13.83
C PRO A 173 -2.26 13.89 13.52
N ASN A 174 -2.02 15.17 13.78
CA ASN A 174 -2.99 16.24 13.52
C ASN A 174 -3.33 16.36 12.02
N ARG A 175 -2.35 16.19 11.15
CA ARG A 175 -2.54 16.21 9.70
C ARG A 175 -3.38 15.02 9.24
N LEU A 176 -3.07 13.82 9.72
CA LEU A 176 -3.83 12.60 9.41
C LEU A 176 -5.28 12.69 9.90
N HIS A 177 -5.51 13.22 11.12
CA HIS A 177 -6.86 13.42 11.65
C HIS A 177 -7.68 14.44 10.84
N ARG A 178 -7.03 15.43 10.22
CA ARG A 178 -7.69 16.44 9.35
C ARG A 178 -7.75 16.02 7.89
N PHE A 179 -7.15 14.88 7.54
CA PHE A 179 -7.12 14.42 6.16
C PHE A 179 -8.56 14.25 5.62
N PRO A 180 -8.88 14.77 4.41
CA PRO A 180 -10.25 14.81 3.89
C PRO A 180 -10.72 13.45 3.34
N GLY A 181 -10.56 12.38 4.10
CA GLY A 181 -10.90 11.03 3.69
C GLY A 181 -10.50 9.99 4.71
N HIS A 182 -10.61 8.73 4.36
CA HIS A 182 -10.20 7.63 5.23
C HIS A 182 -8.71 7.33 5.08
N VAL A 183 -8.02 7.22 6.21
CA VAL A 183 -6.61 6.86 6.28
C VAL A 183 -6.46 5.44 6.83
N LEU A 184 -5.62 4.63 6.20
CA LEU A 184 -5.16 3.34 6.71
C LEU A 184 -3.64 3.43 6.93
N CYS A 185 -3.22 3.36 8.18
CA CYS A 185 -1.84 3.26 8.58
C CYS A 185 -1.45 1.79 8.75
N VAL A 186 -0.60 1.27 7.88
CA VAL A 186 -0.11 -0.11 7.91
C VAL A 186 1.31 -0.13 8.45
N GLY A 187 1.50 -0.77 9.60
CA GLY A 187 2.81 -1.01 10.17
C GLY A 187 3.43 -2.30 9.66
N LEU A 188 4.63 -2.21 9.12
CA LEU A 188 5.40 -3.33 8.59
C LEU A 188 6.43 -3.77 9.65
N GLY A 189 6.14 -4.87 10.35
CA GLY A 189 6.96 -5.36 11.46
C GLY A 189 6.70 -4.65 12.79
N TRP A 190 6.29 -3.39 12.77
CA TRP A 190 6.01 -2.56 13.93
C TRP A 190 4.60 -1.98 13.86
N SER A 191 3.98 -1.75 15.00
CA SER A 191 2.66 -1.12 15.04
C SER A 191 2.77 0.38 14.76
N PRO A 192 1.81 0.95 14.00
CA PRO A 192 1.68 2.40 13.93
C PRO A 192 1.52 3.00 15.34
N PRO A 193 2.04 4.22 15.59
CA PRO A 193 1.79 4.92 16.84
C PRO A 193 0.30 5.11 17.11
N VAL A 194 -0.13 4.88 18.35
CA VAL A 194 -1.55 4.98 18.75
C VAL A 194 -2.11 6.39 18.60
N GLU A 195 -1.26 7.40 18.60
CA GLU A 195 -1.61 8.81 18.40
C GLU A 195 -2.18 9.09 17.01
N PHE A 196 -2.00 8.17 16.06
CA PHE A 196 -2.59 8.27 14.71
C PHE A 196 -4.02 7.74 14.65
N GLU A 197 -4.51 7.06 15.69
CA GLU A 197 -5.88 6.55 15.73
C GLU A 197 -6.91 7.69 15.82
N ALA A 198 -7.90 7.69 14.92
CA ALA A 198 -8.97 8.67 14.88
C ALA A 198 -10.19 8.08 14.14
N ASP A 199 -11.30 8.80 14.14
CA ASP A 199 -12.54 8.37 13.46
C ASP A 199 -12.33 8.11 11.95
N ASN A 200 -11.45 8.89 11.32
CA ASN A 200 -11.11 8.74 9.90
C ASN A 200 -9.87 7.87 9.67
N THR A 201 -9.16 7.44 10.72
CA THR A 201 -7.88 6.71 10.61
C THR A 201 -8.00 5.33 11.24
N SER A 202 -7.61 4.31 10.50
CA SER A 202 -7.52 2.92 10.95
C SER A 202 -6.06 2.49 11.00
N LEU A 203 -5.70 1.73 12.04
CA LEU A 203 -4.35 1.18 12.21
C LEU A 203 -4.36 -0.33 11.92
N ALA A 204 -3.34 -0.81 11.22
CA ALA A 204 -3.11 -2.23 10.98
C ALA A 204 -1.63 -2.55 11.17
N THR A 205 -1.33 -3.69 11.75
CA THR A 205 0.04 -4.18 11.93
C THR A 205 0.21 -5.48 11.18
N ILE A 206 1.28 -5.58 10.40
CA ILE A 206 1.69 -6.78 9.70
C ILE A 206 2.95 -7.32 10.38
N ALA A 207 2.80 -8.42 11.08
CA ALA A 207 3.91 -9.05 11.79
C ALA A 207 4.73 -9.98 10.88
N TYR A 208 5.98 -10.27 11.25
CA TYR A 208 6.84 -11.21 10.51
C TYR A 208 6.27 -12.61 10.30
N LYS A 209 5.36 -13.04 11.18
CA LYS A 209 4.70 -14.35 11.11
C LYS A 209 3.40 -14.37 10.32
N ASP A 210 2.92 -13.20 9.90
CA ASP A 210 1.66 -13.10 9.19
C ASP A 210 1.78 -13.72 7.79
N PRO A 211 0.74 -14.38 7.30
CA PRO A 211 0.80 -15.05 6.01
C PRO A 211 0.87 -14.02 4.87
N LEU A 212 1.45 -14.43 3.75
CA LEU A 212 1.38 -13.70 2.49
C LEU A 212 -0.08 -13.41 2.13
N GLY A 213 -0.35 -12.19 1.67
CA GLY A 213 -1.69 -11.71 1.35
C GLY A 213 -2.34 -10.88 2.45
N THR A 214 -1.70 -10.74 3.63
CA THR A 214 -2.24 -9.92 4.72
C THR A 214 -2.25 -8.44 4.35
N VAL A 215 -1.19 -7.91 3.74
CA VAL A 215 -1.16 -6.55 3.18
C VAL A 215 -2.19 -6.38 2.07
N ALA A 216 -2.25 -7.36 1.15
CA ALA A 216 -3.22 -7.31 0.04
C ALA A 216 -4.66 -7.24 0.55
N ARG A 217 -4.98 -7.96 1.63
CA ARG A 217 -6.31 -7.93 2.25
C ARG A 217 -6.59 -6.59 2.92
N ALA A 218 -5.68 -6.07 3.73
CA ALA A 218 -5.83 -4.77 4.39
C ALA A 218 -6.08 -3.65 3.37
N VAL A 219 -5.27 -3.61 2.30
CA VAL A 219 -5.41 -2.65 1.21
C VAL A 219 -6.72 -2.86 0.44
N PHE A 220 -7.08 -4.11 0.15
CA PHE A 220 -8.33 -4.43 -0.54
C PHE A 220 -9.56 -3.99 0.27
N ASP A 221 -9.57 -4.24 1.57
CA ASP A 221 -10.65 -3.83 2.46
C ASP A 221 -10.75 -2.29 2.52
N GLN A 222 -9.64 -1.57 2.54
CA GLN A 222 -9.61 -0.11 2.46
C GLN A 222 -10.20 0.40 1.13
N ILE A 223 -9.73 -0.10 -0.02
CA ILE A 223 -10.23 0.31 -1.34
C ILE A 223 -11.72 0.00 -1.51
N THR A 224 -12.21 -1.06 -0.87
CA THR A 224 -13.59 -1.53 -1.03
C THR A 224 -14.53 -1.08 0.09
N ARG A 225 -14.04 -0.28 1.05
CA ARG A 225 -14.78 0.13 2.24
C ARG A 225 -16.18 0.69 1.93
N ASP A 226 -16.27 1.60 0.98
CA ASP A 226 -17.51 2.30 0.63
C ASP A 226 -18.27 1.66 -0.54
N ARG A 227 -17.81 0.51 -1.02
CA ARG A 227 -18.42 -0.19 -2.12
C ARG A 227 -19.67 -0.94 -1.68
N VAL A 228 -20.70 -0.88 -2.53
CA VAL A 228 -21.96 -1.58 -2.26
C VAL A 228 -21.75 -3.09 -2.41
N ARG A 229 -21.78 -3.81 -1.30
CA ARG A 229 -21.80 -5.27 -1.28
C ARG A 229 -23.24 -5.73 -1.49
N ARG A 230 -23.73 -5.83 -2.74
CA ARG A 230 -24.97 -6.58 -2.98
C ARG A 230 -24.71 -8.03 -2.58
N ARG A 231 -25.53 -8.56 -1.64
CA ARG A 231 -25.63 -10.02 -1.47
C ARG A 231 -25.98 -10.57 -2.85
N VAL A 232 -25.09 -11.30 -3.46
CA VAL A 232 -25.42 -12.18 -4.59
C VAL A 232 -26.29 -13.25 -3.96
N LEU A 233 -27.61 -13.11 -4.10
CA LEU A 233 -28.51 -14.21 -3.81
C LEU A 233 -28.07 -15.36 -4.73
N PRO A 234 -27.86 -16.58 -4.21
CA PRO A 234 -27.57 -17.72 -5.05
C PRO A 234 -28.65 -17.79 -6.15
N PRO A 235 -28.31 -18.15 -7.39
CA PRO A 235 -29.30 -18.23 -8.45
C PRO A 235 -30.45 -19.11 -7.97
N HIS A 236 -31.67 -18.57 -8.00
CA HIS A 236 -32.86 -19.33 -7.73
C HIS A 236 -32.93 -20.50 -8.72
N GLY A 237 -32.60 -21.72 -8.29
CA GLY A 237 -32.67 -22.86 -9.19
C GLY A 237 -32.09 -24.18 -8.71
N MET A 238 -31.70 -24.33 -7.44
CA MET A 238 -31.55 -25.69 -6.89
C MET A 238 -32.70 -25.96 -5.91
N ARG A 239 -33.87 -26.27 -6.45
CA ARG A 239 -34.86 -27.04 -5.69
C ARG A 239 -34.23 -28.40 -5.46
N SER A 240 -33.93 -28.71 -4.20
CA SER A 240 -33.75 -30.09 -3.73
C SER A 240 -35.02 -30.83 -4.09
N GLN A 241 -34.94 -31.72 -5.07
CA GLN A 241 -35.99 -32.72 -5.26
C GLN A 241 -35.92 -33.73 -4.10
N PRO A 242 -37.06 -34.16 -3.59
CA PRO A 242 -37.18 -35.05 -2.44
C PRO A 242 -36.59 -36.44 -2.68
#